data_e7c8c0b9c84da0a88d888e6e9a1ce413
#
_entry.id   e7c8c0b9c84da0a88d888e6e9a1ce413
#
_cell.length_a   1.000
_cell.length_b   1.000
_cell.length_c   1.000
_cell.angle_alpha   90.00
_cell.angle_beta   90.00
_cell.angle_gamma   90.00
#
_symmetry.space_group_name_H-M   'P 1'
#
loop_
_entity.id
_entity.type
_entity.pdbx_description
1 polymer ?
#
loop_
_entity_poly.entity_id
_entity_poly.type
_entity_poly.pdbx_seq_one_letter_code
_entity_poly.pdbx_strand_id
1 'polypeptide(L)'
;YAIAVIDRRCPDILVAARKSSPLAVGVVDGNEEFFLGSDASPIAEYTNHIVYLKDEEVAVIEHGKDLKVLTLSGEEAEAEVKEVNLDLSMLDHEGFPHFMLKEIFDQPKVLKDCMSGRIVGPAASPSGKAAEYGPIQVVLSAVTNNRRQLLRTRRIIIVSCGTSWHAGLIGKQLIEQFCRIPVEVAYASEFRYSNPVIEADDVVMAISQSGETADTLAAIQLAKEHGAMV
;
A
#
# COMPACT_ATOMS: atom_id res chain seq x y z
N TYR A 1 -6.48 -14.11 -1.68
CA TYR A 1 -5.71 -14.85 -2.70
C TYR A 1 -5.84 -14.22 -4.08
N ALA A 2 -4.80 -14.37 -4.90
CA ALA A 2 -4.82 -14.22 -6.34
C ALA A 2 -4.19 -15.50 -6.91
N ILE A 3 -4.87 -16.15 -7.83
CA ILE A 3 -4.46 -17.44 -8.39
C ILE A 3 -4.51 -17.40 -9.91
N ALA A 4 -3.58 -18.10 -10.54
CA ALA A 4 -3.60 -18.39 -11.98
C ALA A 4 -3.46 -19.91 -12.17
N VAL A 5 -4.26 -20.47 -13.04
CA VAL A 5 -4.38 -21.92 -13.24
C VAL A 5 -4.29 -22.23 -14.72
N ILE A 6 -3.45 -23.20 -15.07
CA ILE A 6 -3.39 -23.83 -16.39
C ILE A 6 -3.70 -25.31 -16.20
N ASP A 7 -4.61 -25.84 -17.01
CA ASP A 7 -4.93 -27.28 -17.05
C ASP A 7 -4.20 -27.96 -18.20
N ARG A 8 -3.46 -29.03 -17.92
CA ARG A 8 -2.77 -29.82 -18.95
C ARG A 8 -3.69 -30.32 -20.06
N ARG A 9 -4.98 -30.51 -19.77
CA ARG A 9 -5.99 -30.97 -20.76
C ARG A 9 -6.46 -29.84 -21.67
N CYS A 10 -6.30 -28.58 -21.24
CA CYS A 10 -6.69 -27.38 -21.97
C CYS A 10 -5.55 -26.35 -21.88
N PRO A 11 -4.38 -26.62 -22.49
CA PRO A 11 -3.17 -25.82 -22.30
C PRO A 11 -3.28 -24.40 -22.90
N ASP A 12 -4.24 -24.18 -23.80
CA ASP A 12 -4.46 -22.90 -24.46
C ASP A 12 -5.34 -21.94 -23.65
N ILE A 13 -5.81 -22.39 -22.48
CA ILE A 13 -6.67 -21.59 -21.59
C ILE A 13 -5.94 -21.37 -20.26
N LEU A 14 -5.82 -20.11 -19.87
CA LEU A 14 -5.39 -19.70 -18.55
C LEU A 14 -6.58 -19.08 -17.83
N VAL A 15 -6.83 -19.53 -16.61
CA VAL A 15 -7.88 -19.01 -15.74
C VAL A 15 -7.23 -18.30 -14.56
N ALA A 16 -7.66 -17.08 -14.27
CA ALA A 16 -7.15 -16.32 -13.14
C ALA A 16 -8.31 -15.81 -12.28
N ALA A 17 -8.16 -15.84 -10.96
CA ALA A 17 -9.19 -15.39 -10.04
C ALA A 17 -8.58 -14.69 -8.83
N ARG A 18 -9.35 -13.74 -8.26
CA ARG A 18 -8.91 -13.04 -7.05
C ARG A 18 -9.99 -12.94 -5.99
N LYS A 19 -9.51 -12.81 -4.75
CA LYS A 19 -10.30 -12.34 -3.60
C LYS A 19 -9.37 -11.67 -2.61
N SER A 20 -9.57 -10.39 -2.34
CA SER A 20 -8.79 -9.50 -1.47
C SER A 20 -7.37 -9.18 -1.96
N SER A 21 -6.66 -10.11 -2.58
CA SER A 21 -5.33 -9.84 -3.15
C SER A 21 -5.46 -9.24 -4.54
N PRO A 22 -4.68 -8.21 -4.91
CA PRO A 22 -4.77 -7.58 -6.21
C PRO A 22 -4.38 -8.55 -7.34
N LEU A 23 -5.04 -8.40 -8.49
CA LEU A 23 -4.71 -9.11 -9.73
C LEU A 23 -5.11 -8.25 -10.93
N ALA A 24 -4.13 -7.98 -11.78
CA ALA A 24 -4.27 -7.22 -13.00
C ALA A 24 -3.98 -8.11 -14.21
N VAL A 25 -4.71 -7.87 -15.27
CA VAL A 25 -4.54 -8.53 -16.58
C VAL A 25 -4.16 -7.47 -17.60
N GLY A 26 -2.95 -7.56 -18.15
CA GLY A 26 -2.54 -6.76 -19.30
C GLY A 26 -3.05 -7.41 -20.60
N VAL A 27 -3.62 -6.61 -21.46
CA VAL A 27 -4.14 -7.04 -22.76
C VAL A 27 -3.32 -6.35 -23.85
N VAL A 28 -2.65 -7.11 -24.68
CA VAL A 28 -1.94 -6.57 -25.85
C VAL A 28 -2.94 -6.41 -27.02
N ASP A 29 -2.73 -5.42 -27.86
CA ASP A 29 -3.56 -5.17 -29.03
C ASP A 29 -3.69 -6.42 -29.91
N GLY A 30 -4.93 -6.70 -30.31
CA GLY A 30 -5.26 -7.91 -31.08
C GLY A 30 -5.39 -9.19 -30.25
N ASN A 31 -5.28 -9.11 -28.93
CA ASN A 31 -5.41 -10.25 -28.00
C ASN A 31 -4.40 -11.39 -28.27
N GLU A 32 -3.24 -11.04 -28.83
CA GLU A 32 -2.19 -12.02 -29.12
C GLU A 32 -1.44 -12.46 -27.87
N GLU A 33 -1.28 -11.56 -26.90
CA GLU A 33 -0.60 -11.83 -25.65
C GLU A 33 -1.35 -11.22 -24.47
N PHE A 34 -1.24 -11.89 -23.32
CA PHE A 34 -1.80 -11.43 -22.05
C PHE A 34 -0.76 -11.55 -20.95
N PHE A 35 -0.76 -10.60 -20.06
CA PHE A 35 0.14 -10.56 -18.90
C PHE A 35 -0.67 -10.57 -17.61
N LEU A 36 -0.21 -11.32 -16.61
CA LEU A 36 -0.79 -11.34 -15.27
C LEU A 36 0.21 -10.82 -14.25
N GLY A 37 -0.27 -9.96 -13.39
CA GLY A 37 0.53 -9.42 -12.28
C GLY A 37 -0.36 -8.98 -11.12
N SER A 38 0.22 -8.86 -9.95
CA SER A 38 -0.45 -8.23 -8.80
C SER A 38 -0.49 -6.70 -8.91
N ASP A 39 0.29 -6.12 -9.82
CA ASP A 39 0.42 -4.69 -10.08
C ASP A 39 0.56 -4.45 -11.59
N ALA A 40 0.19 -3.27 -12.05
CA ALA A 40 0.37 -2.86 -13.44
C ALA A 40 1.83 -2.57 -13.81
N SER A 41 2.68 -2.22 -12.84
CA SER A 41 4.06 -1.79 -13.10
C SER A 41 4.88 -2.81 -13.91
N PRO A 42 4.90 -4.11 -13.59
CA PRO A 42 5.64 -5.10 -14.40
C PRO A 42 4.98 -5.39 -15.76
N ILE A 43 3.70 -5.03 -15.92
CA ILE A 43 2.94 -5.23 -17.16
C ILE A 43 3.14 -4.06 -18.12
N ALA A 44 3.41 -2.87 -17.61
CA ALA A 44 3.47 -1.62 -18.37
C ALA A 44 4.58 -1.58 -19.44
N GLU A 45 5.61 -2.44 -19.33
CA GLU A 45 6.62 -2.62 -20.38
C GLU A 45 6.04 -3.24 -21.65
N TYR A 46 4.93 -3.96 -21.54
CA TYR A 46 4.36 -4.76 -22.63
C TYR A 46 3.06 -4.17 -23.18
N THR A 47 2.24 -3.62 -22.29
CA THR A 47 0.97 -2.98 -22.66
C THR A 47 0.53 -1.97 -21.60
N ASN A 48 -0.16 -0.91 -22.05
CA ASN A 48 -0.81 0.07 -21.19
C ASN A 48 -2.31 -0.24 -20.96
N HIS A 49 -2.85 -1.26 -21.60
CA HIS A 49 -4.23 -1.68 -21.45
C HIS A 49 -4.35 -2.72 -20.34
N ILE A 50 -4.86 -2.28 -19.19
CA ILE A 50 -4.92 -3.09 -17.96
C ILE A 50 -6.37 -3.28 -17.52
N VAL A 51 -6.73 -4.52 -17.22
CA VAL A 51 -7.98 -4.87 -16.54
C VAL A 51 -7.67 -5.27 -15.11
N TYR A 52 -8.18 -4.51 -14.14
CA TYR A 52 -8.11 -4.89 -12.73
C TYR A 52 -9.33 -5.71 -12.36
N LEU A 53 -9.11 -6.98 -12.04
CA LEU A 53 -10.21 -7.83 -11.59
C LEU A 53 -10.74 -7.33 -10.24
N LYS A 54 -12.05 -7.37 -10.06
CA LYS A 54 -12.71 -7.14 -8.77
C LYS A 54 -12.71 -8.43 -7.94
N ASP A 55 -13.05 -8.32 -6.68
CA ASP A 55 -13.19 -9.50 -5.82
C ASP A 55 -14.26 -10.43 -6.35
N GLU A 56 -13.95 -11.73 -6.33
CA GLU A 56 -14.84 -12.80 -6.81
C GLU A 56 -15.06 -12.80 -8.33
N GLU A 57 -14.22 -12.07 -9.08
CA GLU A 57 -14.15 -12.18 -10.54
C GLU A 57 -13.12 -13.22 -10.98
N VAL A 58 -13.42 -13.84 -12.10
CA VAL A 58 -12.60 -14.87 -12.78
C VAL A 58 -12.33 -14.42 -14.19
N ALA A 59 -11.06 -14.26 -14.54
CA ALA A 59 -10.63 -14.02 -15.90
C ALA A 59 -10.40 -15.35 -16.64
N VAL A 60 -10.92 -15.47 -17.83
CA VAL A 60 -10.65 -16.58 -18.76
C VAL A 60 -9.90 -16.01 -19.95
N ILE A 61 -8.68 -16.45 -20.11
CA ILE A 61 -7.72 -15.95 -21.09
C ILE A 61 -7.44 -17.06 -22.09
N GLU A 62 -7.67 -16.78 -23.36
CA GLU A 62 -7.40 -17.68 -24.47
C GLU A 62 -6.75 -16.88 -25.61
N HIS A 63 -5.63 -17.38 -26.12
CA HIS A 63 -4.87 -16.71 -27.19
C HIS A 63 -5.76 -16.37 -28.41
N GLY A 64 -5.67 -15.12 -28.89
CA GLY A 64 -6.41 -14.63 -30.03
C GLY A 64 -7.92 -14.42 -29.78
N LYS A 65 -8.37 -14.49 -28.51
CA LYS A 65 -9.76 -14.20 -28.15
C LYS A 65 -9.84 -13.05 -27.16
N ASP A 66 -11.00 -12.40 -27.13
CA ASP A 66 -11.27 -11.35 -26.16
C ASP A 66 -11.19 -11.89 -24.71
N LEU A 67 -10.63 -11.07 -23.84
CA LEU A 67 -10.63 -11.36 -22.41
C LEU A 67 -12.06 -11.50 -21.90
N LYS A 68 -12.37 -12.64 -21.30
CA LYS A 68 -13.65 -12.86 -20.63
C LYS A 68 -13.49 -12.74 -19.15
N VAL A 69 -14.34 -11.93 -18.53
CA VAL A 69 -14.45 -11.83 -17.08
C VAL A 69 -15.79 -12.40 -16.64
N LEU A 70 -15.77 -13.30 -15.68
CA LEU A 70 -16.95 -13.97 -15.15
C LEU A 70 -17.02 -13.72 -13.64
N THR A 71 -18.22 -13.70 -13.10
CA THR A 71 -18.43 -13.82 -11.64
C THR A 71 -18.29 -15.28 -11.20
N LEU A 72 -18.20 -15.54 -9.90
CA LEU A 72 -18.22 -16.93 -9.37
C LEU A 72 -19.54 -17.68 -9.68
N SER A 73 -20.63 -16.95 -9.97
CA SER A 73 -21.89 -17.56 -10.44
C SER A 73 -21.86 -17.93 -11.94
N GLY A 74 -20.81 -17.56 -12.67
CA GLY A 74 -20.65 -17.85 -14.09
C GLY A 74 -21.33 -16.82 -15.00
N GLU A 75 -21.78 -15.70 -14.48
CA GLU A 75 -22.33 -14.60 -15.26
C GLU A 75 -21.18 -13.76 -15.85
N GLU A 76 -21.35 -13.28 -17.10
CA GLU A 76 -20.37 -12.39 -17.70
C GLU A 76 -20.36 -11.05 -17.00
N ALA A 77 -19.17 -10.60 -16.62
CA ALA A 77 -18.90 -9.26 -16.08
C ALA A 77 -18.18 -8.43 -17.15
N GLU A 78 -18.40 -7.13 -17.11
CA GLU A 78 -17.73 -6.20 -18.04
C GLU A 78 -16.25 -6.08 -17.65
N ALA A 79 -15.36 -6.42 -18.59
CA ALA A 79 -13.92 -6.19 -18.46
C ALA A 79 -13.63 -4.69 -18.68
N GLU A 80 -13.48 -3.93 -17.60
CA GLU A 80 -13.14 -2.51 -17.67
C GLU A 80 -11.65 -2.36 -17.99
N VAL A 81 -11.34 -2.16 -19.29
CA VAL A 81 -9.96 -1.88 -19.73
C VAL A 81 -9.61 -0.44 -19.37
N LYS A 82 -8.58 -0.27 -18.55
CA LYS A 82 -8.03 1.05 -18.19
C LYS A 82 -6.72 1.26 -18.93
N GLU A 83 -6.59 2.40 -19.56
CA GLU A 83 -5.31 2.84 -20.08
C GLU A 83 -4.48 3.44 -18.95
N VAL A 84 -3.37 2.77 -18.62
CA VAL A 84 -2.48 3.17 -17.52
C VAL A 84 -1.23 3.80 -18.11
N ASN A 85 -1.12 5.11 -18.02
CA ASN A 85 0.09 5.84 -18.38
C ASN A 85 1.06 5.82 -17.19
N LEU A 86 1.83 4.75 -17.06
CA LEU A 86 2.94 4.73 -16.10
C LEU A 86 4.13 5.47 -16.72
N ASP A 87 4.71 6.35 -15.93
CA ASP A 87 5.97 6.99 -16.30
C ASP A 87 7.09 5.93 -16.27
N LEU A 88 7.43 5.41 -17.44
CA LEU A 88 8.47 4.39 -17.59
C LEU A 88 9.83 4.84 -17.03
N SER A 89 10.03 6.16 -16.86
CA SER A 89 11.24 6.68 -16.21
C SER A 89 11.34 6.25 -14.74
N MET A 90 10.21 5.96 -14.09
CA MET A 90 10.19 5.42 -12.72
C MET A 90 10.65 3.96 -12.65
N LEU A 91 10.61 3.24 -13.77
CA LEU A 91 11.11 1.87 -13.91
C LEU A 91 12.59 1.84 -14.31
N ASP A 92 13.21 3.01 -14.56
CA ASP A 92 14.62 3.10 -14.90
C ASP A 92 15.49 2.92 -13.64
N HIS A 93 16.50 2.08 -13.76
CA HIS A 93 17.51 1.90 -12.73
C HIS A 93 18.45 3.12 -12.60
N GLU A 94 18.33 4.14 -13.46
CA GLU A 94 19.18 5.33 -13.47
C GLU A 94 20.70 4.98 -13.44
N GLY A 95 21.08 3.92 -14.14
CA GLY A 95 22.45 3.43 -14.21
C GLY A 95 22.89 2.50 -13.06
N PHE A 96 22.01 2.20 -12.12
CA PHE A 96 22.26 1.20 -11.09
C PHE A 96 21.99 -0.22 -11.61
N PRO A 97 22.72 -1.26 -11.14
CA PRO A 97 22.52 -2.63 -11.60
C PRO A 97 21.18 -3.24 -11.15
N HIS A 98 20.54 -2.69 -10.13
CA HIS A 98 19.26 -3.16 -9.59
C HIS A 98 18.60 -2.09 -8.71
N PHE A 99 17.29 -2.16 -8.57
CA PHE A 99 16.46 -1.18 -7.84
C PHE A 99 16.88 -1.00 -6.39
N MET A 100 17.18 -2.08 -5.67
CA MET A 100 17.58 -1.99 -4.26
C MET A 100 18.78 -1.06 -4.06
N LEU A 101 19.78 -1.12 -4.95
CA LEU A 101 20.95 -0.26 -4.86
C LEU A 101 20.59 1.20 -5.16
N LYS A 102 19.76 1.44 -6.18
CA LYS A 102 19.22 2.77 -6.49
C LYS A 102 18.50 3.35 -5.27
N GLU A 103 17.57 2.61 -4.67
CA GLU A 103 16.80 3.05 -3.51
C GLU A 103 17.67 3.38 -2.29
N ILE A 104 18.76 2.64 -2.08
CA ILE A 104 19.74 2.97 -1.03
C ILE A 104 20.32 4.36 -1.25
N PHE A 105 20.72 4.70 -2.48
CA PHE A 105 21.28 6.01 -2.80
C PHE A 105 20.25 7.12 -2.88
N ASP A 106 18.99 6.79 -3.15
CA ASP A 106 17.87 7.74 -3.19
C ASP A 106 17.42 8.21 -1.80
N GLN A 107 17.76 7.47 -0.73
CA GLN A 107 17.28 7.76 0.64
C GLN A 107 17.43 9.23 1.06
N PRO A 108 18.56 9.94 0.84
CA PRO A 108 18.70 11.34 1.24
C PRO A 108 17.68 12.26 0.57
N LYS A 109 17.41 12.02 -0.72
CA LYS A 109 16.41 12.77 -1.49
C LYS A 109 15.00 12.46 -1.01
N VAL A 110 14.65 11.18 -0.92
CA VAL A 110 13.32 10.72 -0.49
C VAL A 110 12.98 11.20 0.91
N LEU A 111 13.92 11.17 1.85
CA LEU A 111 13.71 11.69 3.20
C LEU A 111 13.46 13.21 3.17
N LYS A 112 14.21 13.97 2.38
CA LYS A 112 13.98 15.41 2.23
C LYS A 112 12.61 15.70 1.64
N ASP A 113 12.21 14.97 0.60
CA ASP A 113 10.91 15.14 -0.06
C ASP A 113 9.76 14.75 0.89
N CYS A 114 9.93 13.67 1.66
CA CYS A 114 8.97 13.26 2.68
C CYS A 114 8.77 14.30 3.79
N MET A 115 9.81 15.04 4.16
CA MET A 115 9.74 16.11 5.15
C MET A 115 9.21 17.43 4.59
N SER A 116 9.21 17.60 3.27
CA SER A 116 8.79 18.84 2.61
C SER A 116 7.34 19.19 2.96
N GLY A 117 7.11 20.42 3.41
CA GLY A 117 5.82 20.91 3.87
C GLY A 117 5.32 20.34 5.20
N ARG A 118 6.02 19.34 5.77
CA ARG A 118 5.66 18.74 7.06
C ARG A 118 6.53 19.24 8.22
N ILE A 119 7.72 19.72 7.90
CA ILE A 119 8.58 20.40 8.86
C ILE A 119 8.73 21.85 8.38
N VAL A 120 8.15 22.75 9.15
CA VAL A 120 8.17 24.18 8.86
C VAL A 120 9.11 24.85 9.84
N GLY A 121 10.12 25.51 9.30
CA GLY A 121 11.03 26.34 10.10
C GLY A 121 10.34 27.59 10.66
N PRO A 122 11.04 28.39 11.44
CA PRO A 122 10.50 29.63 11.99
C PRO A 122 9.95 30.50 10.86
N ALA A 123 8.71 31.00 11.05
CA ALA A 123 8.05 31.87 10.08
C ALA A 123 8.97 33.05 9.76
N ALA A 124 9.14 33.34 8.47
CA ALA A 124 9.89 34.54 8.04
C ALA A 124 9.27 35.78 8.70
N SER A 125 10.10 36.62 9.26
CA SER A 125 9.67 37.94 9.76
C SER A 125 8.93 38.71 8.66
N PRO A 126 7.93 39.54 8.98
CA PRO A 126 7.27 40.43 8.01
C PRO A 126 8.22 41.28 7.21
N SER A 127 9.46 41.45 7.67
CA SER A 127 10.55 42.16 6.96
C SER A 127 11.27 41.30 5.91
N GLY A 128 10.82 40.08 5.62
CA GLY A 128 11.43 39.19 4.61
C GLY A 128 12.78 38.57 5.03
N LYS A 129 13.26 38.82 6.26
CA LYS A 129 14.43 38.13 6.79
C LYS A 129 14.00 36.83 7.41
N ALA A 130 14.64 35.74 7.03
CA ALA A 130 14.45 34.44 7.69
C ALA A 130 14.71 34.64 9.19
N ALA A 131 13.76 34.27 10.03
CA ALA A 131 13.99 34.26 11.47
C ALA A 131 15.06 33.21 11.75
N GLU A 132 16.23 33.60 12.17
CA GLU A 132 17.35 32.72 12.50
C GLU A 132 17.04 31.79 13.66
N TYR A 133 16.02 32.14 14.49
CA TYR A 133 15.64 31.41 15.70
C TYR A 133 14.11 31.42 15.85
N GLY A 134 13.53 30.25 15.88
CA GLY A 134 12.12 30.01 16.20
C GLY A 134 11.83 28.53 16.32
N PRO A 135 10.71 28.15 16.92
CA PRO A 135 10.36 26.72 17.07
C PRO A 135 10.09 26.10 15.70
N ILE A 136 10.73 24.98 15.43
CA ILE A 136 10.37 24.11 14.31
C ILE A 136 8.98 23.56 14.59
N GLN A 137 8.09 23.69 13.61
CA GLN A 137 6.74 23.15 13.70
C GLN A 137 6.61 21.91 12.82
N VAL A 138 5.98 20.87 13.35
CA VAL A 138 5.60 19.68 12.60
C VAL A 138 4.14 19.83 12.21
N VAL A 139 3.87 19.83 10.90
CA VAL A 139 2.53 19.98 10.30
C VAL A 139 2.06 18.61 9.84
N LEU A 140 1.25 17.97 10.67
CA LEU A 140 0.59 16.69 10.38
C LEU A 140 -0.90 16.86 10.66
N SER A 141 -1.69 17.12 9.61
CA SER A 141 -3.11 17.47 9.74
C SER A 141 -3.91 16.43 10.52
N ALA A 142 -3.67 15.14 10.25
CA ALA A 142 -4.36 14.05 10.96
C ALA A 142 -4.07 14.07 12.48
N VAL A 143 -2.81 14.30 12.87
CA VAL A 143 -2.41 14.41 14.28
C VAL A 143 -3.03 15.67 14.91
N THR A 144 -2.99 16.79 14.21
CA THR A 144 -3.53 18.06 14.72
C THR A 144 -5.06 17.98 14.90
N ASN A 145 -5.77 17.42 13.96
CA ASN A 145 -7.23 17.30 13.98
C ASN A 145 -7.70 16.34 15.09
N ASN A 146 -6.93 15.32 15.39
CA ASN A 146 -7.26 14.30 16.40
C ASN A 146 -6.54 14.49 17.73
N ARG A 147 -5.95 15.67 17.97
CA ARG A 147 -5.11 15.95 19.13
C ARG A 147 -5.77 15.57 20.47
N ARG A 148 -7.07 15.84 20.65
CA ARG A 148 -7.76 15.55 21.92
C ARG A 148 -7.82 14.05 22.20
N GLN A 149 -8.02 13.24 21.17
CA GLN A 149 -8.06 11.78 21.29
C GLN A 149 -6.65 11.24 21.52
N LEU A 150 -5.66 11.69 20.75
CA LEU A 150 -4.26 11.29 20.91
C LEU A 150 -3.71 11.62 22.32
N LEU A 151 -4.13 12.72 22.94
CA LEU A 151 -3.73 13.05 24.32
C LEU A 151 -4.33 12.12 25.39
N ARG A 152 -5.34 11.33 25.06
CA ARG A 152 -5.95 10.34 25.94
C ARG A 152 -5.43 8.94 25.69
N THR A 153 -4.67 8.74 24.63
CA THR A 153 -4.14 7.45 24.22
C THR A 153 -3.30 6.83 25.34
N ARG A 154 -3.63 5.60 25.68
CA ARG A 154 -2.92 4.83 26.72
C ARG A 154 -1.95 3.83 26.16
N ARG A 155 -2.23 3.33 24.95
CA ARG A 155 -1.40 2.37 24.23
C ARG A 155 -1.49 2.63 22.73
N ILE A 156 -0.40 2.41 22.03
CA ILE A 156 -0.37 2.39 20.56
C ILE A 156 -0.03 0.97 20.12
N ILE A 157 -0.81 0.45 19.17
CA ILE A 157 -0.55 -0.84 18.54
C ILE A 157 -0.16 -0.56 17.09
N ILE A 158 1.07 -0.90 16.71
CA ILE A 158 1.55 -0.77 15.33
C ILE A 158 1.34 -2.10 14.62
N VAL A 159 0.58 -2.08 13.51
CA VAL A 159 0.30 -3.28 12.70
C VAL A 159 0.86 -3.11 11.30
N SER A 160 1.63 -4.08 10.83
CA SER A 160 2.26 -4.01 9.52
C SER A 160 2.86 -5.36 9.12
N CYS A 161 3.33 -5.45 7.87
CA CYS A 161 3.99 -6.62 7.31
C CYS A 161 5.35 -6.25 6.74
N GLY A 162 6.25 -7.22 6.65
CA GLY A 162 7.54 -7.08 5.98
C GLY A 162 8.42 -5.96 6.56
N THR A 163 9.03 -5.17 5.70
CA THR A 163 9.92 -4.07 6.11
C THR A 163 9.20 -2.96 6.86
N SER A 164 7.90 -2.78 6.65
CA SER A 164 7.07 -1.85 7.41
C SER A 164 6.96 -2.26 8.88
N TRP A 165 6.96 -3.57 9.18
CA TRP A 165 7.02 -4.06 10.54
C TRP A 165 8.34 -3.70 11.23
N HIS A 166 9.46 -3.81 10.52
CA HIS A 166 10.77 -3.36 11.04
C HIS A 166 10.79 -1.85 11.32
N ALA A 167 10.18 -1.03 10.45
CA ALA A 167 9.99 0.39 10.72
C ALA A 167 9.13 0.62 11.97
N GLY A 168 8.11 -0.22 12.18
CA GLY A 168 7.28 -0.23 13.39
C GLY A 168 8.09 -0.46 14.67
N LEU A 169 9.08 -1.36 14.65
CA LEU A 169 9.96 -1.60 15.82
C LEU A 169 10.77 -0.34 16.20
N ILE A 170 11.27 0.39 15.19
CA ILE A 170 11.97 1.66 15.43
C ILE A 170 10.97 2.71 15.95
N GLY A 171 9.78 2.78 15.33
CA GLY A 171 8.68 3.66 15.78
C GLY A 171 8.30 3.41 17.24
N LYS A 172 8.18 2.14 17.66
CA LYS A 172 7.96 1.77 19.07
C LYS A 172 8.99 2.41 19.97
N GLN A 173 10.28 2.20 19.69
CA GLN A 173 11.35 2.69 20.53
C GLN A 173 11.32 4.23 20.68
N LEU A 174 11.08 4.93 19.56
CA LEU A 174 11.01 6.40 19.56
C LEU A 174 9.78 6.92 20.32
N ILE A 175 8.60 6.32 20.10
CA ILE A 175 7.36 6.74 20.77
C ILE A 175 7.46 6.47 22.27
N GLU A 176 7.91 5.29 22.68
CA GLU A 176 8.09 4.97 24.10
C GLU A 176 9.11 5.89 24.78
N GLN A 177 10.19 6.24 24.08
CA GLN A 177 11.22 7.13 24.60
C GLN A 177 10.71 8.56 24.79
N PHE A 178 10.05 9.12 23.77
CA PHE A 178 9.69 10.54 23.75
C PHE A 178 8.28 10.83 24.27
N CYS A 179 7.31 9.95 24.01
CA CYS A 179 5.92 10.16 24.42
C CYS A 179 5.57 9.43 25.72
N ARG A 180 6.37 8.45 26.15
CA ARG A 180 6.13 7.62 27.34
C ARG A 180 4.79 6.87 27.29
N ILE A 181 4.36 6.52 26.07
CA ILE A 181 3.16 5.73 25.80
C ILE A 181 3.63 4.32 25.43
N PRO A 182 3.11 3.25 26.06
CA PRO A 182 3.42 1.88 25.70
C PRO A 182 3.06 1.60 24.24
N VAL A 183 3.95 0.91 23.52
CA VAL A 183 3.75 0.56 22.12
C VAL A 183 3.91 -0.94 21.91
N GLU A 184 2.94 -1.56 21.30
CA GLU A 184 3.00 -2.93 20.82
C GLU A 184 3.25 -2.92 19.31
N VAL A 185 4.05 -3.85 18.78
CA VAL A 185 4.25 -4.00 17.33
C VAL A 185 3.90 -5.42 16.95
N ALA A 186 2.88 -5.58 16.14
CA ALA A 186 2.38 -6.87 15.70
C ALA A 186 2.48 -7.03 14.18
N TYR A 187 2.74 -8.26 13.72
CA TYR A 187 2.49 -8.59 12.34
C TYR A 187 0.99 -8.52 12.05
N ALA A 188 0.60 -7.82 11.00
CA ALA A 188 -0.82 -7.66 10.66
C ALA A 188 -1.49 -9.02 10.37
N SER A 189 -0.76 -9.97 9.80
CA SER A 189 -1.22 -11.35 9.60
C SER A 189 -1.57 -12.05 10.92
N GLU A 190 -0.75 -11.90 11.93
CA GLU A 190 -0.98 -12.50 13.25
C GLU A 190 -2.08 -11.75 14.01
N PHE A 191 -2.03 -10.42 13.98
CA PHE A 191 -2.99 -9.56 14.67
C PHE A 191 -4.43 -9.85 14.29
N ARG A 192 -4.69 -10.06 12.99
CA ARG A 192 -6.04 -10.34 12.48
C ARG A 192 -6.64 -11.66 13.02
N TYR A 193 -5.80 -12.65 13.35
CA TYR A 193 -6.26 -13.99 13.78
C TYR A 193 -6.10 -14.26 15.27
N SER A 194 -5.30 -13.45 15.98
CA SER A 194 -4.98 -13.66 17.39
C SER A 194 -6.08 -13.24 18.37
N ASN A 195 -7.22 -12.69 17.88
CA ASN A 195 -8.26 -12.11 18.71
C ASN A 195 -7.67 -11.08 19.71
N PRO A 196 -7.02 -10.01 19.22
CA PRO A 196 -6.28 -9.09 20.08
C PRO A 196 -7.20 -8.33 21.03
N VAL A 197 -6.70 -8.03 22.22
CA VAL A 197 -7.38 -7.15 23.15
C VAL A 197 -7.18 -5.71 22.68
N ILE A 198 -8.25 -5.07 22.25
CA ILE A 198 -8.27 -3.69 21.76
C ILE A 198 -9.25 -2.90 22.60
N GLU A 199 -8.80 -1.79 23.16
CA GLU A 199 -9.62 -0.88 23.97
C GLU A 199 -9.95 0.39 23.18
N ALA A 200 -11.03 1.07 23.54
CA ALA A 200 -11.48 2.29 22.85
C ALA A 200 -10.47 3.46 22.93
N ASP A 201 -9.61 3.47 23.95
CA ASP A 201 -8.54 4.47 24.11
C ASP A 201 -7.21 4.03 23.46
N ASP A 202 -7.17 2.87 22.79
CA ASP A 202 -6.03 2.46 22.00
C ASP A 202 -6.00 3.20 20.64
N VAL A 203 -4.80 3.42 20.15
CA VAL A 203 -4.56 3.87 18.78
C VAL A 203 -3.90 2.74 18.00
N VAL A 204 -4.51 2.32 16.92
CA VAL A 204 -3.91 1.36 16.00
C VAL A 204 -3.28 2.11 14.84
N MET A 205 -1.97 1.98 14.69
CA MET A 205 -1.19 2.62 13.63
C MET A 205 -0.81 1.58 12.59
N ALA A 206 -1.37 1.68 11.39
CA ALA A 206 -1.00 0.82 10.28
C ALA A 206 0.12 1.46 9.46
N ILE A 207 1.16 0.68 9.15
CA ILE A 207 2.24 1.11 8.26
C ILE A 207 2.21 0.23 7.01
N SER A 208 1.99 0.86 5.86
CA SER A 208 1.98 0.19 4.56
C SER A 208 2.58 1.09 3.49
N GLN A 209 3.40 0.51 2.61
CA GLN A 209 3.94 1.22 1.44
C GLN A 209 2.93 1.23 0.30
N SER A 210 2.34 0.06 -0.03
CA SER A 210 1.39 -0.07 -1.12
C SER A 210 -0.02 0.43 -0.76
N GLY A 211 -0.39 0.42 0.53
CA GLY A 211 -1.76 0.65 0.98
C GLY A 211 -2.72 -0.51 0.68
N GLU A 212 -2.25 -1.59 0.06
CA GLU A 212 -3.08 -2.70 -0.44
C GLU A 212 -2.78 -4.05 0.23
N THR A 213 -1.87 -4.09 1.20
CA THR A 213 -1.55 -5.33 1.92
C THR A 213 -2.79 -5.86 2.63
N ALA A 214 -3.32 -6.99 2.18
CA ALA A 214 -4.59 -7.55 2.62
C ALA A 214 -4.67 -7.75 4.15
N ASP A 215 -3.61 -8.25 4.77
CA ASP A 215 -3.56 -8.44 6.21
C ASP A 215 -3.55 -7.12 6.97
N THR A 216 -2.87 -6.09 6.44
CA THR A 216 -2.86 -4.75 7.05
C THR A 216 -4.25 -4.11 6.96
N LEU A 217 -4.92 -4.22 5.81
CA LEU A 217 -6.28 -3.72 5.66
C LEU A 217 -7.28 -4.45 6.57
N ALA A 218 -7.14 -5.77 6.71
CA ALA A 218 -7.98 -6.54 7.63
C ALA A 218 -7.72 -6.19 9.10
N ALA A 219 -6.47 -5.92 9.49
CA ALA A 219 -6.14 -5.47 10.83
C ALA A 219 -6.73 -4.07 11.12
N ILE A 220 -6.70 -3.16 10.14
CA ILE A 220 -7.36 -1.85 10.23
C ILE A 220 -8.87 -2.01 10.45
N GLN A 221 -9.50 -2.88 9.67
CA GLN A 221 -10.95 -3.11 9.77
C GLN A 221 -11.31 -3.67 11.15
N LEU A 222 -10.58 -4.69 11.62
CA LEU A 222 -10.74 -5.26 12.94
C LEU A 222 -10.61 -4.21 14.06
N ALA A 223 -9.60 -3.35 13.98
CA ALA A 223 -9.41 -2.29 14.96
C ALA A 223 -10.58 -1.29 14.99
N LYS A 224 -11.10 -0.91 13.82
CA LYS A 224 -12.28 -0.02 13.71
C LYS A 224 -13.54 -0.67 14.29
N GLU A 225 -13.75 -1.97 14.07
CA GLU A 225 -14.88 -2.72 14.63
C GLU A 225 -14.85 -2.76 16.16
N HIS A 226 -13.66 -2.72 16.76
CA HIS A 226 -13.47 -2.61 18.22
C HIS A 226 -13.51 -1.16 18.73
N GLY A 227 -13.73 -0.18 17.86
CA GLY A 227 -13.88 1.23 18.23
C GLY A 227 -12.55 1.97 18.48
N ALA A 228 -11.41 1.35 18.16
CA ALA A 228 -10.12 2.02 18.26
C ALA A 228 -9.97 3.09 17.17
N MET A 229 -9.17 4.12 17.48
CA MET A 229 -8.70 5.07 16.48
C MET A 229 -7.66 4.40 15.58
N VAL A 230 -7.80 4.56 14.23
CA VAL A 230 -6.84 4.06 13.25
C VAL A 230 -6.28 5.23 12.43
#